data_5b1bdc75a2329b327af49687fa1f3d9b
#
_entry.id   5b1bdc75a2329b327af49687fa1f3d9b
#
_cell.length_a   1.000
_cell.length_b   1.000
_cell.length_c   1.000
_cell.angle_alpha   90.00
_cell.angle_beta   90.00
_cell.angle_gamma   90.00
#
_symmetry.space_group_name_H-M   'P 1'
#
loop_
_entity.id
_entity.type
_entity.pdbx_description
1 polymer ?
#
loop_
_entity_poly.entity_id
_entity_poly.type
_entity_poly.pdbx_seq_one_letter_code
_entity_poly.pdbx_strand_id
1 'polypeptide(L)'
;MDRTVAFAEELLTRRSGAQVRLADAEDLGGSTRSRVVRVRVSENPFSLPRSLVVKHYLGAPDQADGTDRADPFPYEAASCQLFTALPAEDRATPTLYANDPERRLLVLEDLGRCSTLADKLDGDDPKAAERALLGASRALGNLQAVTAAREGDFGALLRRSGVRHWRDPLADDARSALAEVPDLLAHLLRVEAAPAAVAHARSASSLLGGTEYRAFSPSEVSPENCLLTGAGARFLDFEWGCFRDVALTAASVRLPFPGWGRAAVLPTGMAEAMAASWQSEVSGVWPELADPTVSGPRHLAATTLWVWVCTRTLLPGVVGRGAGPDQVVVGRPTERAAAVLASYWRRLRTDADRQHVDAPVGLADAVVAALEPYGGDEPLPPFPAFSRCTSRP
;
A
#
# COMPACT_ATOMS: atom_id res chain seq x y z
N MET A 1 8.73 23.02 13.43
CA MET A 1 10.02 22.51 12.94
C MET A 1 11.04 22.41 14.06
N ASP A 2 11.32 23.48 14.76
CA ASP A 2 12.36 23.52 15.82
C ASP A 2 12.16 22.49 16.93
N ARG A 3 10.91 22.28 17.39
CA ARG A 3 10.61 21.27 18.43
C ARG A 3 10.89 19.85 17.96
N THR A 4 10.61 19.51 16.71
CA THR A 4 10.90 18.18 16.13
C THR A 4 12.39 17.93 16.06
N VAL A 5 13.16 18.94 15.63
CA VAL A 5 14.63 18.88 15.55
C VAL A 5 15.24 18.72 16.97
N ALA A 6 14.78 19.52 17.93
CA ALA A 6 15.25 19.45 19.32
C ALA A 6 15.01 18.06 19.93
N PHE A 7 13.85 17.47 19.67
CA PHE A 7 13.56 16.11 20.13
C PHE A 7 14.48 15.05 19.52
N ALA A 8 14.78 15.19 18.23
CA ALA A 8 15.71 14.29 17.53
C ALA A 8 17.15 14.45 18.06
N GLU A 9 17.61 15.67 18.34
CA GLU A 9 18.93 15.94 18.97
C GLU A 9 19.03 15.28 20.34
N GLU A 10 18.04 15.47 21.22
CA GLU A 10 18.00 14.86 22.54
C GLU A 10 17.99 13.31 22.46
N LEU A 11 17.19 12.75 21.54
CA LEU A 11 17.11 11.31 21.33
C LEU A 11 18.45 10.74 20.88
N LEU A 12 19.08 11.34 19.88
CA LEU A 12 20.37 10.90 19.35
C LEU A 12 21.49 11.07 20.39
N THR A 13 21.53 12.21 21.11
CA THR A 13 22.49 12.47 22.19
C THR A 13 22.36 11.44 23.31
N ARG A 14 21.13 11.12 23.75
CA ARG A 14 20.87 10.10 24.78
C ARG A 14 21.31 8.70 24.32
N ARG A 15 21.04 8.36 23.05
CA ARG A 15 21.37 7.06 22.47
C ARG A 15 22.87 6.86 22.28
N SER A 16 23.58 7.91 21.87
CA SER A 16 25.01 7.85 21.60
C SER A 16 25.90 8.09 22.84
N GLY A 17 25.34 8.67 23.91
CA GLY A 17 26.09 9.05 25.11
C GLY A 17 26.98 10.28 24.91
N ALA A 18 26.91 10.96 23.78
CA ALA A 18 27.65 12.19 23.48
C ALA A 18 26.79 13.15 22.66
N GLN A 19 27.13 14.45 22.74
CA GLN A 19 26.33 15.49 22.11
C GLN A 19 26.25 15.33 20.60
N VAL A 20 25.05 15.33 20.07
CA VAL A 20 24.73 15.39 18.64
C VAL A 20 24.04 16.73 18.37
N ARG A 21 24.43 17.43 17.31
CA ARG A 21 23.78 18.66 16.87
C ARG A 21 23.24 18.49 15.46
N LEU A 22 22.00 18.95 15.28
CA LEU A 22 21.30 18.95 14.01
C LEU A 22 21.11 20.39 13.51
N ALA A 23 21.30 20.61 12.23
CA ALA A 23 21.18 21.90 11.58
C ALA A 23 20.48 21.78 10.23
N ASP A 24 20.24 22.92 9.58
CA ASP A 24 19.72 23.02 8.21
C ASP A 24 18.45 22.18 7.99
N ALA A 25 17.47 22.36 8.87
CA ALA A 25 16.21 21.65 8.80
C ALA A 25 15.40 22.05 7.56
N GLU A 26 15.16 21.07 6.68
CA GLU A 26 14.32 21.18 5.48
C GLU A 26 13.02 20.44 5.72
N ASP A 27 11.88 21.11 5.55
CA ASP A 27 10.56 20.48 5.62
C ASP A 27 10.34 19.65 4.34
N LEU A 28 10.16 18.33 4.49
CA LEU A 28 9.84 17.42 3.39
C LEU A 28 8.34 17.19 3.26
N GLY A 29 7.53 17.89 4.05
CA GLY A 29 6.08 17.72 4.09
C GLY A 29 5.62 16.76 5.19
N GLY A 30 4.65 15.94 4.86
CA GLY A 30 3.98 15.02 5.79
C GLY A 30 2.47 15.10 5.61
N SER A 31 1.73 14.80 6.68
CA SER A 31 0.27 14.87 6.70
C SER A 31 -0.21 15.77 7.83
N THR A 32 -1.51 15.91 8.00
CA THR A 32 -2.08 16.57 9.20
C THR A 32 -1.68 15.85 10.50
N ARG A 33 -1.29 14.57 10.40
CA ARG A 33 -0.92 13.72 11.54
C ARG A 33 0.58 13.55 11.73
N SER A 34 1.40 13.90 10.74
CA SER A 34 2.86 13.71 10.80
C SER A 34 3.61 14.83 10.11
N ARG A 35 4.82 15.10 10.61
CA ARG A 35 5.80 16.00 9.99
C ARG A 35 7.04 15.22 9.63
N VAL A 36 7.57 15.46 8.44
CA VAL A 36 8.81 14.86 7.95
C VAL A 36 9.84 15.97 7.68
N VAL A 37 11.00 15.88 8.31
CA VAL A 37 12.04 16.91 8.23
C VAL A 37 13.38 16.26 7.91
N ARG A 38 14.08 16.75 6.88
CA ARG A 38 15.48 16.44 6.63
C ARG A 38 16.35 17.32 7.51
N VAL A 39 17.38 16.77 8.12
CA VAL A 39 18.32 17.50 8.96
C VAL A 39 19.76 17.11 8.62
N ARG A 40 20.68 18.08 8.72
CA ARG A 40 22.12 17.83 8.62
C ARG A 40 22.71 17.58 10.01
N VAL A 41 23.56 16.59 10.15
CA VAL A 41 24.32 16.32 11.37
C VAL A 41 25.54 17.24 11.37
N SER A 42 25.56 18.26 12.25
CA SER A 42 26.63 19.25 12.33
C SER A 42 27.73 18.87 13.34
N GLU A 43 27.37 18.20 14.43
CA GLU A 43 28.29 17.60 15.38
C GLU A 43 28.02 16.09 15.45
N ASN A 44 29.02 15.28 15.08
CA ASN A 44 28.87 13.86 14.90
C ASN A 44 29.97 13.07 15.61
N PRO A 45 29.78 12.71 16.88
CA PRO A 45 30.78 11.95 17.63
C PRO A 45 30.88 10.47 17.24
N PHE A 46 29.91 9.91 16.48
CA PHE A 46 29.75 8.47 16.26
C PHE A 46 29.57 8.05 14.81
N SER A 47 30.05 8.79 13.85
CA SER A 47 29.95 8.45 12.43
C SER A 47 28.52 8.26 11.93
N LEU A 48 27.56 9.02 12.47
CA LEU A 48 26.23 9.12 11.90
C LEU A 48 26.32 9.63 10.44
N PRO A 49 25.37 9.33 9.56
CA PRO A 49 25.30 9.94 8.25
C PRO A 49 25.28 11.47 8.32
N ARG A 50 25.74 12.13 7.26
CA ARG A 50 25.76 13.60 7.18
C ARG A 50 24.38 14.23 7.23
N SER A 51 23.35 13.49 6.79
CA SER A 51 21.96 13.90 6.84
C SER A 51 21.08 12.75 7.30
N LEU A 52 19.96 13.09 7.94
CA LEU A 52 18.95 12.18 8.47
C LEU A 52 17.57 12.72 8.14
N VAL A 53 16.58 11.83 8.14
CA VAL A 53 15.17 12.21 8.05
C VAL A 53 14.51 11.92 9.39
N VAL A 54 13.78 12.90 9.91
CA VAL A 54 13.03 12.80 11.15
C VAL A 54 11.54 12.80 10.81
N LYS A 55 10.83 11.71 11.14
CA LYS A 55 9.36 11.64 11.05
C LYS A 55 8.79 11.76 12.46
N HIS A 56 7.92 12.73 12.67
CA HIS A 56 7.30 13.03 13.97
C HIS A 56 5.78 12.98 13.82
N TYR A 57 5.15 12.06 14.51
CA TYR A 57 3.70 11.96 14.59
C TYR A 57 3.15 13.01 15.54
N LEU A 58 2.29 13.89 15.05
CA LEU A 58 1.71 15.02 15.76
C LEU A 58 0.39 14.61 16.43
N GLY A 59 0.19 15.04 17.67
CA GLY A 59 -1.02 14.77 18.44
C GLY A 59 -1.05 13.41 19.16
N ALA A 60 -1.99 13.26 20.07
CA ALA A 60 -2.35 11.98 20.66
C ALA A 60 -3.11 11.12 19.63
N PRO A 61 -3.15 9.78 19.80
CA PRO A 61 -4.07 8.97 19.02
C PRO A 61 -5.46 9.59 19.14
N ASP A 62 -6.07 9.92 18.01
CA ASP A 62 -7.35 10.62 18.00
C ASP A 62 -8.42 9.71 18.59
N GLN A 63 -8.75 9.93 19.86
CA GLN A 63 -10.01 9.48 20.45
C GLN A 63 -11.16 10.43 20.10
N ALA A 64 -10.88 11.50 19.35
CA ALA A 64 -11.79 12.63 19.17
C ALA A 64 -12.92 12.36 18.16
N ASP A 65 -12.82 11.39 17.27
CA ASP A 65 -13.85 11.11 16.26
C ASP A 65 -14.63 9.81 16.45
N GLY A 66 -14.45 9.13 17.60
CA GLY A 66 -15.19 7.91 17.92
C GLY A 66 -14.84 6.71 17.05
N THR A 67 -13.83 6.82 16.17
CA THR A 67 -13.29 5.69 15.45
C THR A 67 -12.27 5.00 16.35
N ASP A 68 -12.46 3.69 16.61
CA ASP A 68 -11.53 2.82 17.34
C ASP A 68 -10.28 2.53 16.46
N ARG A 69 -9.67 3.59 15.92
CA ARG A 69 -8.48 3.50 15.08
C ARG A 69 -7.26 3.31 15.98
N ALA A 70 -6.55 2.22 15.74
CA ALA A 70 -5.27 1.98 16.39
C ALA A 70 -4.26 3.11 16.05
N ASP A 71 -3.32 3.38 16.95
CA ASP A 71 -2.22 4.32 16.70
C ASP A 71 -1.29 3.74 15.60
N PRO A 72 -1.06 4.45 14.48
CA PRO A 72 -0.18 3.97 13.42
C PRO A 72 1.31 3.96 13.79
N PHE A 73 1.74 4.80 14.73
CA PHE A 73 3.15 4.94 15.10
C PHE A 73 3.82 3.63 15.53
N PRO A 74 3.25 2.79 16.42
CA PRO A 74 3.84 1.51 16.80
C PRO A 74 4.07 0.56 15.61
N TYR A 75 3.15 0.56 14.64
CA TYR A 75 3.26 -0.27 13.43
C TYR A 75 4.43 0.18 12.56
N GLU A 76 4.56 1.48 12.31
CA GLU A 76 5.69 2.00 11.53
C GLU A 76 7.02 1.81 12.27
N ALA A 77 7.06 2.06 13.56
CA ALA A 77 8.26 1.84 14.37
C ALA A 77 8.70 0.37 14.38
N ALA A 78 7.75 -0.57 14.52
CA ALA A 78 8.02 -2.01 14.47
C ALA A 78 8.48 -2.44 13.07
N SER A 79 7.86 -1.92 12.02
CA SER A 79 8.25 -2.17 10.63
C SER A 79 9.68 -1.71 10.35
N CYS A 80 10.01 -0.47 10.70
CA CYS A 80 11.36 0.08 10.53
C CYS A 80 12.41 -0.70 11.34
N GLN A 81 12.07 -1.16 12.55
CA GLN A 81 12.96 -2.00 13.36
C GLN A 81 13.18 -3.38 12.71
N LEU A 82 12.12 -4.02 12.23
CA LEU A 82 12.18 -5.31 11.55
C LEU A 82 13.12 -5.24 10.34
N PHE A 83 12.93 -4.24 9.47
CA PHE A 83 13.75 -4.06 8.28
C PHE A 83 15.19 -3.68 8.59
N THR A 84 15.41 -2.84 9.61
CA THR A 84 16.78 -2.45 10.01
C THR A 84 17.59 -3.64 10.53
N ALA A 85 16.92 -4.69 11.03
CA ALA A 85 17.57 -5.92 11.46
C ALA A 85 17.93 -6.87 10.29
N LEU A 86 17.46 -6.61 9.06
CA LEU A 86 17.84 -7.37 7.87
C LEU A 86 19.24 -6.96 7.36
N PRO A 87 19.94 -7.85 6.62
CA PRO A 87 21.14 -7.48 5.85
C PRO A 87 20.89 -6.25 4.97
N ALA A 88 21.92 -5.45 4.73
CA ALA A 88 21.76 -4.18 3.99
C ALA A 88 21.27 -4.39 2.55
N GLU A 89 21.70 -5.46 1.92
CA GLU A 89 21.33 -5.89 0.56
C GLU A 89 19.85 -6.28 0.44
N ASP A 90 19.26 -6.80 1.52
CA ASP A 90 17.87 -7.24 1.57
C ASP A 90 16.89 -6.12 1.96
N ARG A 91 17.43 -4.95 2.32
CA ARG A 91 16.66 -3.85 2.88
C ARG A 91 16.03 -2.99 1.78
N ALA A 92 14.73 -3.14 1.56
CA ALA A 92 13.97 -2.29 0.65
C ALA A 92 13.36 -1.05 1.34
N THR A 93 13.99 -0.57 2.43
CA THR A 93 13.46 0.52 3.29
C THR A 93 14.62 1.37 3.82
N PRO A 94 14.37 2.61 4.30
CA PRO A 94 15.36 3.37 5.05
C PRO A 94 15.76 2.66 6.34
N THR A 95 17.01 2.81 6.74
CA THR A 95 17.52 2.35 8.04
C THR A 95 16.93 3.20 9.17
N LEU A 96 16.48 2.57 10.25
CA LEU A 96 16.08 3.27 11.48
C LEU A 96 17.29 3.45 12.40
N TYR A 97 17.70 4.69 12.65
CA TYR A 97 18.78 5.01 13.56
C TYR A 97 18.31 5.12 15.03
N ALA A 98 17.13 5.70 15.24
CA ALA A 98 16.55 5.83 16.57
C ALA A 98 15.02 5.99 16.50
N ASN A 99 14.32 5.61 17.57
CA ASN A 99 12.92 5.92 17.77
C ASN A 99 12.63 6.31 19.22
N ASP A 100 11.67 7.21 19.40
CA ASP A 100 11.17 7.63 20.72
C ASP A 100 9.66 7.39 20.76
N PRO A 101 9.19 6.32 21.43
CA PRO A 101 7.77 6.02 21.52
C PRO A 101 6.96 7.07 22.31
N GLU A 102 7.56 7.73 23.31
CA GLU A 102 6.87 8.73 24.13
C GLU A 102 6.58 10.00 23.31
N ARG A 103 7.54 10.40 22.48
CA ARG A 103 7.42 11.55 21.59
C ARG A 103 6.94 11.19 20.21
N ARG A 104 6.72 9.90 19.91
CA ARG A 104 6.26 9.38 18.62
C ARG A 104 7.15 9.84 17.47
N LEU A 105 8.46 9.62 17.60
CA LEU A 105 9.48 10.15 16.71
C LEU A 105 10.36 9.02 16.16
N LEU A 106 10.61 9.04 14.85
CA LEU A 106 11.52 8.15 14.15
C LEU A 106 12.66 8.98 13.55
N VAL A 107 13.89 8.49 13.67
CA VAL A 107 15.07 9.03 12.98
C VAL A 107 15.55 8.00 11.99
N LEU A 108 15.44 8.35 10.70
CA LEU A 108 15.61 7.46 9.57
C LEU A 108 16.80 7.89 8.71
N GLU A 109 17.29 6.97 7.91
CA GLU A 109 18.23 7.21 6.82
C GLU A 109 17.65 8.22 5.84
N ASP A 110 18.48 9.19 5.45
CA ASP A 110 18.18 10.07 4.33
C ASP A 110 18.64 9.40 3.02
N LEU A 111 17.67 8.97 2.22
CA LEU A 111 17.92 8.36 0.91
C LEU A 111 18.30 9.40 -0.17
N GLY A 112 18.38 10.69 0.21
CA GLY A 112 18.69 11.78 -0.70
C GLY A 112 17.51 12.25 -1.52
N ARG A 113 17.79 13.06 -2.53
CA ARG A 113 16.79 13.56 -3.48
C ARG A 113 16.64 12.57 -4.63
N CYS A 114 15.73 11.62 -4.45
CA CYS A 114 15.40 10.61 -5.45
C CYS A 114 14.02 10.89 -6.04
N SER A 115 13.81 10.49 -7.31
CA SER A 115 12.47 10.47 -7.90
C SER A 115 11.64 9.39 -7.24
N THR A 116 10.36 9.63 -7.10
CA THR A 116 9.38 8.61 -6.72
C THR A 116 8.93 7.81 -7.95
N LEU A 117 8.23 6.69 -7.71
CA LEU A 117 7.53 5.99 -8.78
C LEU A 117 6.43 6.88 -9.39
N ALA A 118 5.77 7.72 -8.56
CA ALA A 118 4.79 8.72 -9.02
C ALA A 118 5.42 9.70 -10.02
N ASP A 119 6.61 10.25 -9.72
CA ASP A 119 7.33 11.14 -10.65
C ASP A 119 7.60 10.47 -12.00
N LYS A 120 7.87 9.16 -12.03
CA LYS A 120 8.08 8.43 -13.28
C LYS A 120 6.79 8.21 -14.04
N LEU A 121 5.68 7.99 -13.37
CA LEU A 121 4.36 7.84 -13.98
C LEU A 121 3.82 9.18 -14.50
N ASP A 122 4.11 10.27 -13.82
CA ASP A 122 3.73 11.64 -14.20
C ASP A 122 4.71 12.29 -15.20
N GLY A 123 5.85 11.63 -15.49
CA GLY A 123 6.84 12.08 -16.47
C GLY A 123 6.42 11.85 -17.91
N ASP A 124 7.41 11.90 -18.82
CA ASP A 124 7.21 11.77 -20.28
C ASP A 124 8.05 10.65 -20.94
N ASP A 125 8.77 9.86 -20.13
CA ASP A 125 9.58 8.73 -20.62
C ASP A 125 8.89 7.38 -20.27
N PRO A 126 8.20 6.75 -21.26
CA PRO A 126 7.50 5.49 -21.02
C PRO A 126 8.42 4.34 -20.65
N LYS A 127 9.67 4.32 -21.15
CA LYS A 127 10.64 3.27 -20.82
C LYS A 127 11.18 3.43 -19.40
N ALA A 128 11.34 4.67 -18.92
CA ALA A 128 11.73 4.91 -17.53
C ALA A 128 10.60 4.52 -16.57
N ALA A 129 9.34 4.84 -16.91
CA ALA A 129 8.17 4.44 -16.14
C ALA A 129 8.00 2.91 -16.09
N GLU A 130 8.15 2.23 -17.23
CA GLU A 130 8.11 0.76 -17.30
C GLU A 130 9.19 0.11 -16.42
N ARG A 131 10.45 0.53 -16.55
CA ARG A 131 11.54 0.02 -15.70
C ARG A 131 11.29 0.26 -14.22
N ALA A 132 10.72 1.42 -13.87
CA ALA A 132 10.40 1.78 -12.49
C ALA A 132 9.27 0.89 -11.92
N LEU A 133 8.20 0.64 -12.68
CA LEU A 133 7.11 -0.25 -12.30
C LEU A 133 7.60 -1.69 -12.07
N LEU A 134 8.39 -2.23 -12.99
CA LEU A 134 8.93 -3.58 -12.87
C LEU A 134 9.93 -3.68 -11.70
N GLY A 135 10.78 -2.67 -11.54
CA GLY A 135 11.73 -2.58 -10.42
C GLY A 135 11.03 -2.48 -9.06
N ALA A 136 9.98 -1.67 -8.95
CA ALA A 136 9.18 -1.56 -7.73
C ALA A 136 8.46 -2.88 -7.40
N SER A 137 7.88 -3.54 -8.41
CA SER A 137 7.21 -4.83 -8.23
C SER A 137 8.18 -5.91 -7.77
N ARG A 138 9.38 -5.95 -8.34
CA ARG A 138 10.46 -6.85 -7.91
C ARG A 138 10.88 -6.58 -6.47
N ALA A 139 11.14 -5.31 -6.13
CA ALA A 139 11.53 -4.93 -4.78
C ALA A 139 10.45 -5.28 -3.74
N LEU A 140 9.17 -5.18 -4.12
CA LEU A 140 8.04 -5.60 -3.27
C LEU A 140 8.03 -7.12 -3.07
N GLY A 141 8.28 -7.89 -4.13
CA GLY A 141 8.41 -9.35 -4.03
C GLY A 141 9.59 -9.75 -3.14
N ASN A 142 10.76 -9.12 -3.32
CA ASN A 142 11.92 -9.35 -2.46
C ASN A 142 11.64 -9.00 -0.99
N LEU A 143 11.00 -7.84 -0.71
CA LEU A 143 10.59 -7.45 0.64
C LEU A 143 9.74 -8.54 1.30
N GLN A 144 8.81 -9.13 0.56
CA GLN A 144 7.98 -10.22 1.05
C GLN A 144 8.79 -11.52 1.23
N ALA A 145 9.65 -11.87 0.28
CA ALA A 145 10.50 -13.05 0.37
C ALA A 145 11.42 -13.03 1.60
N VAL A 146 12.11 -11.92 1.85
CA VAL A 146 13.04 -11.79 3.01
C VAL A 146 12.35 -11.67 4.36
N THR A 147 11.06 -11.36 4.38
CA THR A 147 10.26 -11.28 5.61
C THR A 147 9.39 -12.52 5.85
N ALA A 148 9.38 -13.47 4.94
CA ALA A 148 8.72 -14.75 5.18
C ALA A 148 9.19 -15.35 6.52
N ALA A 149 8.28 -15.97 7.27
CA ALA A 149 8.52 -16.55 8.60
C ALA A 149 8.95 -15.54 9.72
N ARG A 150 8.95 -14.23 9.49
CA ARG A 150 9.32 -13.22 10.51
C ARG A 150 8.12 -12.58 11.23
N GLU A 151 6.92 -13.12 11.08
CA GLU A 151 5.71 -12.60 11.74
C GLU A 151 5.85 -12.60 13.28
N GLY A 152 6.53 -13.62 13.83
CA GLY A 152 6.81 -13.71 15.26
C GLY A 152 7.70 -12.56 15.77
N ASP A 153 8.72 -12.18 14.98
CA ASP A 153 9.62 -11.05 15.28
C ASP A 153 8.84 -9.73 15.28
N PHE A 154 8.03 -9.50 14.25
CA PHE A 154 7.18 -8.31 14.15
C PHE A 154 6.20 -8.21 15.31
N GLY A 155 5.53 -9.31 15.66
CA GLY A 155 4.65 -9.36 16.82
C GLY A 155 5.36 -9.09 18.14
N ALA A 156 6.63 -9.52 18.30
CA ALA A 156 7.44 -9.21 19.47
C ALA A 156 7.76 -7.71 19.55
N LEU A 157 8.08 -7.06 18.42
CA LEU A 157 8.33 -5.63 18.32
C LEU A 157 7.08 -4.80 18.68
N LEU A 158 5.91 -5.18 18.18
CA LEU A 158 4.64 -4.54 18.51
C LEU A 158 4.31 -4.67 20.02
N ARG A 159 4.46 -5.87 20.59
CA ARG A 159 4.24 -6.07 22.04
C ARG A 159 5.19 -5.22 22.87
N ARG A 160 6.46 -5.08 22.48
CA ARG A 160 7.44 -4.22 23.13
C ARG A 160 7.05 -2.74 23.07
N SER A 161 6.33 -2.33 22.01
CA SER A 161 5.76 -0.98 21.86
C SER A 161 4.39 -0.81 22.53
N GLY A 162 3.93 -1.80 23.33
CA GLY A 162 2.68 -1.75 24.08
C GLY A 162 1.45 -2.28 23.33
N VAL A 163 1.58 -2.68 22.06
CA VAL A 163 0.48 -3.24 21.26
C VAL A 163 0.37 -4.74 21.53
N ARG A 164 -0.58 -5.15 22.36
CA ARG A 164 -0.79 -6.57 22.71
C ARG A 164 -1.58 -7.34 21.67
N HIS A 165 -2.55 -6.68 21.03
CA HIS A 165 -3.40 -7.21 19.97
C HIS A 165 -3.32 -6.27 18.80
N TRP A 166 -2.60 -6.68 17.77
CA TRP A 166 -2.53 -5.88 16.55
C TRP A 166 -3.69 -6.23 15.63
N ARG A 167 -4.13 -5.25 14.89
CA ARG A 167 -5.20 -5.37 13.87
C ARG A 167 -4.57 -5.21 12.50
N ASP A 168 -5.17 -5.84 11.52
CA ASP A 168 -4.88 -5.62 10.11
C ASP A 168 -6.03 -4.79 9.50
N PRO A 169 -5.83 -3.48 9.23
CA PRO A 169 -6.88 -2.62 8.69
C PRO A 169 -7.45 -3.14 7.37
N LEU A 170 -6.63 -3.70 6.48
CA LEU A 170 -7.10 -4.28 5.22
C LEU A 170 -8.03 -5.48 5.48
N ALA A 171 -7.68 -6.34 6.42
CA ALA A 171 -8.53 -7.48 6.77
C ALA A 171 -9.85 -7.04 7.41
N ASP A 172 -9.82 -6.02 8.25
CA ASP A 172 -11.03 -5.47 8.87
C ASP A 172 -11.93 -4.81 7.81
N ASP A 173 -11.37 -4.00 6.92
CA ASP A 173 -12.09 -3.39 5.79
C ASP A 173 -12.67 -4.44 4.83
N ALA A 174 -11.92 -5.51 4.54
CA ALA A 174 -12.38 -6.59 3.68
C ALA A 174 -13.54 -7.36 4.32
N ARG A 175 -13.49 -7.65 5.63
CA ARG A 175 -14.63 -8.30 6.34
C ARG A 175 -15.87 -7.42 6.32
N SER A 176 -15.71 -6.12 6.56
CA SER A 176 -16.82 -5.17 6.47
C SER A 176 -17.38 -5.08 5.04
N ALA A 177 -16.51 -5.05 4.03
CA ALA A 177 -16.95 -5.03 2.64
C ALA A 177 -17.72 -6.31 2.25
N LEU A 178 -17.25 -7.49 2.69
CA LEU A 178 -17.95 -8.76 2.46
C LEU A 178 -19.36 -8.80 3.10
N ALA A 179 -19.56 -8.06 4.18
CA ALA A 179 -20.86 -7.96 4.83
C ALA A 179 -21.78 -6.93 4.18
N GLU A 180 -21.24 -5.76 3.79
CA GLU A 180 -22.06 -4.58 3.45
C GLU A 180 -22.26 -4.39 1.94
N VAL A 181 -21.33 -4.84 1.07
CA VAL A 181 -21.39 -4.57 -0.37
C VAL A 181 -22.64 -5.11 -1.05
N PRO A 182 -23.16 -6.32 -0.74
CA PRO A 182 -24.41 -6.78 -1.35
C PRO A 182 -25.56 -5.78 -1.15
N ASP A 183 -25.74 -5.28 0.08
CA ASP A 183 -26.78 -4.32 0.39
C ASP A 183 -26.52 -2.95 -0.26
N LEU A 184 -25.26 -2.51 -0.31
CA LEU A 184 -24.89 -1.26 -1.01
C LEU A 184 -25.20 -1.34 -2.51
N LEU A 185 -24.89 -2.44 -3.18
CA LEU A 185 -25.21 -2.66 -4.59
C LEU A 185 -26.73 -2.64 -4.83
N ALA A 186 -27.50 -3.36 -4.01
CA ALA A 186 -28.95 -3.41 -4.13
C ALA A 186 -29.59 -2.02 -3.91
N HIS A 187 -29.17 -1.29 -2.88
CA HIS A 187 -29.76 0.00 -2.53
C HIS A 187 -29.34 1.14 -3.46
N LEU A 188 -28.04 1.19 -3.83
CA LEU A 188 -27.46 2.34 -4.54
C LEU A 188 -27.52 2.17 -6.06
N LEU A 189 -27.28 0.95 -6.56
CA LEU A 189 -27.23 0.67 -8.00
C LEU A 189 -28.44 -0.16 -8.50
N ARG A 190 -29.30 -0.66 -7.62
CA ARG A 190 -30.38 -1.61 -7.97
C ARG A 190 -29.85 -2.90 -8.58
N VAL A 191 -28.66 -3.33 -8.15
CA VAL A 191 -28.02 -4.56 -8.58
C VAL A 191 -28.08 -5.59 -7.44
N GLU A 192 -28.84 -6.66 -7.67
CA GLU A 192 -28.92 -7.79 -6.73
C GLU A 192 -27.74 -8.74 -6.95
N ALA A 193 -26.94 -8.93 -5.91
CA ALA A 193 -25.83 -9.88 -5.97
C ALA A 193 -26.34 -11.33 -5.86
N ALA A 194 -26.14 -12.12 -6.92
CA ALA A 194 -26.52 -13.53 -6.91
C ALA A 194 -25.85 -14.29 -5.73
N PRO A 195 -26.54 -15.24 -5.08
CA PRO A 195 -25.99 -15.99 -3.96
C PRO A 195 -24.63 -16.66 -4.25
N ALA A 196 -24.42 -17.14 -5.48
CA ALA A 196 -23.15 -17.73 -5.91
C ALA A 196 -22.01 -16.70 -5.92
N ALA A 197 -22.27 -15.46 -6.37
CA ALA A 197 -21.27 -14.37 -6.37
C ALA A 197 -20.89 -13.95 -4.93
N VAL A 198 -21.88 -13.86 -4.04
CA VAL A 198 -21.66 -13.56 -2.63
C VAL A 198 -20.87 -14.69 -1.94
N ALA A 199 -21.22 -15.95 -2.23
CA ALA A 199 -20.50 -17.10 -1.70
C ALA A 199 -19.05 -17.14 -2.18
N HIS A 200 -18.81 -16.85 -3.48
CA HIS A 200 -17.47 -16.71 -4.04
C HIS A 200 -16.68 -15.61 -3.31
N ALA A 201 -17.25 -14.42 -3.17
CA ALA A 201 -16.58 -13.33 -2.47
C ALA A 201 -16.26 -13.67 -1.00
N ARG A 202 -17.20 -14.33 -0.30
CA ARG A 202 -16.97 -14.80 1.08
C ARG A 202 -15.86 -15.83 1.16
N SER A 203 -15.72 -16.73 0.18
CA SER A 203 -14.63 -17.71 0.16
C SER A 203 -13.24 -17.06 0.08
N ALA A 204 -13.14 -15.89 -0.55
CA ALA A 204 -11.90 -15.11 -0.60
C ALA A 204 -11.40 -14.67 0.79
N SER A 205 -12.28 -14.65 1.81
CA SER A 205 -11.88 -14.37 3.20
C SER A 205 -10.84 -15.34 3.77
N SER A 206 -10.63 -16.50 3.13
CA SER A 206 -9.56 -17.43 3.47
C SER A 206 -8.17 -16.78 3.43
N LEU A 207 -7.96 -15.75 2.58
CA LEU A 207 -6.72 -14.97 2.53
C LEU A 207 -6.51 -14.04 3.74
N LEU A 208 -7.57 -13.77 4.52
CA LEU A 208 -7.51 -12.90 5.70
C LEU A 208 -7.12 -13.66 6.99
N GLY A 209 -6.99 -14.97 6.89
CA GLY A 209 -6.64 -15.87 7.99
C GLY A 209 -5.17 -16.27 8.01
N GLY A 210 -4.87 -17.33 8.74
CA GLY A 210 -3.53 -17.91 8.83
C GLY A 210 -3.23 -18.82 7.62
N THR A 211 -2.78 -18.23 6.51
CA THR A 211 -2.26 -18.97 5.36
C THR A 211 -0.76 -19.22 5.52
N GLU A 212 -0.21 -20.14 4.76
CA GLU A 212 1.24 -20.43 4.73
C GLU A 212 2.03 -19.37 3.95
N TYR A 213 1.37 -18.58 3.09
CA TYR A 213 1.98 -17.58 2.22
C TYR A 213 1.98 -16.19 2.85
N ARG A 214 2.45 -16.10 4.08
CA ARG A 214 2.44 -14.84 4.84
C ARG A 214 3.79 -14.18 4.87
N ALA A 215 3.79 -12.90 4.52
CA ALA A 215 4.95 -12.03 4.63
C ALA A 215 4.53 -10.63 5.06
N PHE A 216 5.51 -9.81 5.43
CA PHE A 216 5.24 -8.39 5.67
C PHE A 216 4.71 -7.74 4.39
N SER A 217 3.66 -7.00 4.54
CA SER A 217 3.00 -6.27 3.45
C SER A 217 2.72 -4.85 3.91
N PRO A 218 3.11 -3.82 3.14
CA PRO A 218 2.61 -2.47 3.38
C PRO A 218 1.08 -2.48 3.28
N SER A 219 0.42 -1.56 3.97
CA SER A 219 -1.03 -1.44 3.89
C SER A 219 -1.48 -1.06 2.49
N GLU A 220 -0.72 -0.18 1.88
CA GLU A 220 -0.89 0.26 0.50
C GLU A 220 0.48 0.34 -0.18
N VAL A 221 0.48 0.19 -1.49
CA VAL A 221 1.66 0.41 -2.33
C VAL A 221 1.41 1.69 -3.13
N SER A 222 1.54 2.84 -2.47
CA SER A 222 1.42 4.13 -3.15
C SER A 222 2.70 4.43 -3.94
N PRO A 223 2.60 4.82 -5.22
CA PRO A 223 3.75 5.27 -6.00
C PRO A 223 4.51 6.45 -5.40
N GLU A 224 3.87 7.28 -4.59
CA GLU A 224 4.50 8.41 -3.87
C GLU A 224 5.43 7.91 -2.76
N ASN A 225 5.13 6.74 -2.17
CA ASN A 225 5.89 6.11 -1.10
C ASN A 225 6.95 5.12 -1.63
N CYS A 226 7.24 5.13 -2.93
CA CYS A 226 8.26 4.31 -3.56
C CYS A 226 9.35 5.19 -4.17
N LEU A 227 10.49 5.33 -3.48
CA LEU A 227 11.66 6.07 -3.96
C LEU A 227 12.52 5.19 -4.87
N LEU A 228 13.01 5.76 -5.96
CA LEU A 228 13.88 5.09 -6.93
C LEU A 228 15.32 5.55 -6.72
N THR A 229 16.10 4.74 -6.01
CA THR A 229 17.51 5.00 -5.70
C THR A 229 18.44 4.28 -6.70
N GLY A 230 19.73 4.61 -6.65
CA GLY A 230 20.74 3.88 -7.42
C GLY A 230 20.86 2.40 -7.04
N ALA A 231 20.42 2.01 -5.84
CA ALA A 231 20.40 0.63 -5.35
C ALA A 231 19.04 -0.08 -5.55
N GLY A 232 18.09 0.54 -6.27
CA GLY A 232 16.77 0.00 -6.52
C GLY A 232 15.63 0.77 -5.82
N ALA A 233 14.43 0.22 -5.87
CA ALA A 233 13.26 0.81 -5.22
C ALA A 233 13.34 0.68 -3.70
N ARG A 234 12.92 1.72 -2.99
CA ARG A 234 12.84 1.80 -1.53
C ARG A 234 11.44 2.26 -1.13
N PHE A 235 10.80 1.54 -0.22
CA PHE A 235 9.46 1.84 0.26
C PHE A 235 9.51 2.66 1.54
N LEU A 236 8.55 3.57 1.66
CA LEU A 236 8.33 4.44 2.80
C LEU A 236 6.92 4.21 3.36
N ASP A 237 6.68 4.76 4.55
CA ASP A 237 5.35 4.87 5.15
C ASP A 237 4.67 3.52 5.44
N PHE A 238 5.15 2.85 6.49
CA PHE A 238 4.65 1.54 6.95
C PHE A 238 3.66 1.66 8.11
N GLU A 239 2.92 2.75 8.19
CA GLU A 239 2.05 3.04 9.34
C GLU A 239 0.97 1.99 9.61
N TRP A 240 0.64 1.16 8.63
CA TRP A 240 -0.29 0.04 8.74
C TRP A 240 0.29 -1.26 8.16
N GLY A 241 1.60 -1.33 8.09
CA GLY A 241 2.28 -2.55 7.67
C GLY A 241 1.93 -3.71 8.59
N CYS A 242 1.68 -4.87 8.01
CA CYS A 242 1.25 -6.05 8.73
C CYS A 242 1.64 -7.32 7.97
N PHE A 243 1.64 -8.46 8.64
CA PHE A 243 1.82 -9.74 7.95
C PHE A 243 0.51 -10.20 7.33
N ARG A 244 0.52 -10.39 6.00
CA ARG A 244 -0.64 -10.76 5.18
C ARG A 244 -0.29 -11.86 4.21
N ASP A 245 -1.32 -12.49 3.65
CA ASP A 245 -1.14 -13.30 2.46
C ASP A 245 -0.55 -12.45 1.32
N VAL A 246 0.52 -12.93 0.71
CA VAL A 246 1.27 -12.17 -0.30
C VAL A 246 0.43 -11.84 -1.54
N ALA A 247 -0.60 -12.64 -1.85
CA ALA A 247 -1.50 -12.38 -2.96
C ALA A 247 -2.29 -11.07 -2.81
N LEU A 248 -2.60 -10.64 -1.57
CA LEU A 248 -3.30 -9.37 -1.31
C LEU A 248 -2.47 -8.17 -1.79
N THR A 249 -1.17 -8.19 -1.54
CA THR A 249 -0.27 -7.13 -2.02
C THR A 249 -0.06 -7.19 -3.54
N ALA A 250 0.09 -8.41 -4.09
CA ALA A 250 0.20 -8.59 -5.54
C ALA A 250 -1.05 -8.07 -6.28
N ALA A 251 -2.24 -8.26 -5.73
CA ALA A 251 -3.47 -7.76 -6.33
C ALA A 251 -3.54 -6.23 -6.32
N SER A 252 -3.03 -5.55 -5.29
CA SER A 252 -3.06 -4.08 -5.21
C SER A 252 -2.24 -3.40 -6.33
N VAL A 253 -1.13 -4.01 -6.78
CA VAL A 253 -0.35 -3.48 -7.90
C VAL A 253 -0.98 -3.81 -9.27
N ARG A 254 -1.82 -4.86 -9.34
CA ARG A 254 -2.58 -5.21 -10.55
C ARG A 254 -3.84 -4.35 -10.73
N LEU A 255 -4.37 -3.78 -9.67
CA LEU A 255 -5.49 -2.83 -9.64
C LEU A 255 -4.95 -1.40 -9.57
N PRO A 256 -4.33 -0.85 -10.58
CA PRO A 256 -3.46 0.34 -10.62
C PRO A 256 -3.49 1.22 -9.35
N PHE A 257 -2.89 0.71 -8.28
CA PHE A 257 -2.66 1.41 -7.02
C PHE A 257 -3.93 1.98 -6.35
N PRO A 258 -4.83 1.14 -5.81
CA PRO A 258 -6.07 1.60 -5.19
C PRO A 258 -5.84 2.64 -4.08
N GLY A 259 -4.73 2.55 -3.36
CA GLY A 259 -4.35 3.51 -2.31
C GLY A 259 -3.99 4.91 -2.84
N TRP A 260 -3.59 5.03 -4.10
CA TRP A 260 -3.18 6.32 -4.67
C TRP A 260 -4.36 7.19 -5.16
N GLY A 261 -5.50 6.58 -5.45
CA GLY A 261 -6.70 7.33 -5.85
C GLY A 261 -6.59 8.10 -7.19
N ARG A 262 -5.69 7.68 -8.10
CA ARG A 262 -5.53 8.29 -9.43
C ARG A 262 -6.49 7.66 -10.45
N ALA A 263 -7.12 8.52 -11.25
CA ALA A 263 -8.00 8.10 -12.34
C ALA A 263 -7.21 7.87 -13.64
N ALA A 264 -6.34 6.86 -13.65
CA ALA A 264 -5.50 6.52 -14.81
C ALA A 264 -5.34 5.01 -14.95
N VAL A 265 -4.91 4.56 -16.14
CA VAL A 265 -4.68 3.15 -16.43
C VAL A 265 -3.24 2.88 -16.86
N LEU A 266 -2.77 1.69 -16.58
CA LEU A 266 -1.50 1.16 -17.08
C LEU A 266 -1.68 0.66 -18.53
N PRO A 267 -0.60 0.64 -19.34
CA PRO A 267 -0.62 0.00 -20.64
C PRO A 267 -1.05 -1.47 -20.55
N THR A 268 -1.68 -1.95 -21.63
CA THR A 268 -2.07 -3.37 -21.73
C THR A 268 -0.87 -4.29 -21.48
N GLY A 269 -1.05 -5.30 -20.64
CA GLY A 269 0.00 -6.25 -20.26
C GLY A 269 0.94 -5.78 -19.14
N MET A 270 0.94 -4.49 -18.78
CA MET A 270 1.86 -3.98 -17.75
C MET A 270 1.55 -4.57 -16.37
N ALA A 271 0.27 -4.68 -16.00
CA ALA A 271 -0.13 -5.29 -14.72
C ALA A 271 0.32 -6.77 -14.62
N GLU A 272 0.26 -7.50 -15.71
CA GLU A 272 0.75 -8.87 -15.83
C GLU A 272 2.29 -8.94 -15.70
N ALA A 273 3.01 -8.03 -16.38
CA ALA A 273 4.46 -7.94 -16.28
C ALA A 273 4.93 -7.58 -14.86
N MET A 274 4.23 -6.68 -14.17
CA MET A 274 4.46 -6.34 -12.77
C MET A 274 4.24 -7.56 -11.86
N ALA A 275 3.14 -8.28 -12.06
CA ALA A 275 2.84 -9.50 -11.31
C ALA A 275 3.90 -10.58 -11.52
N ALA A 276 4.36 -10.78 -12.76
CA ALA A 276 5.44 -11.73 -13.07
C ALA A 276 6.77 -11.32 -12.42
N SER A 277 7.11 -10.01 -12.43
CA SER A 277 8.30 -9.47 -11.78
C SER A 277 8.27 -9.67 -10.25
N TRP A 278 7.12 -9.49 -9.63
CA TRP A 278 6.89 -9.78 -8.22
C TRP A 278 6.98 -11.30 -7.93
N GLN A 279 6.31 -12.11 -8.75
CA GLN A 279 6.25 -13.58 -8.59
C GLN A 279 7.63 -14.22 -8.66
N SER A 280 8.54 -13.70 -9.49
CA SER A 280 9.90 -14.22 -9.61
C SER A 280 10.68 -14.19 -8.29
N GLU A 281 10.38 -13.23 -7.40
CA GLU A 281 11.03 -13.12 -6.10
C GLU A 281 10.37 -14.03 -5.05
N VAL A 282 9.02 -13.98 -4.95
CA VAL A 282 8.32 -14.77 -3.93
C VAL A 282 8.37 -16.27 -4.18
N SER A 283 8.51 -16.69 -5.44
CA SER A 283 8.69 -18.12 -5.81
C SER A 283 10.04 -18.70 -5.34
N GLY A 284 10.99 -17.86 -4.96
CA GLY A 284 12.20 -18.32 -4.29
C GLY A 284 11.95 -18.89 -2.89
N VAL A 285 10.88 -18.45 -2.23
CA VAL A 285 10.44 -18.91 -0.90
C VAL A 285 9.31 -19.92 -1.02
N TRP A 286 8.36 -19.68 -1.91
CA TRP A 286 7.20 -20.55 -2.18
C TRP A 286 7.19 -20.95 -3.67
N PRO A 287 7.95 -22.00 -4.05
CA PRO A 287 8.09 -22.41 -5.46
C PRO A 287 6.76 -22.74 -6.14
N GLU A 288 5.78 -23.22 -5.38
CA GLU A 288 4.44 -23.55 -5.87
C GLU A 288 3.66 -22.31 -6.36
N LEU A 289 4.01 -21.09 -5.91
CA LEU A 289 3.40 -19.87 -6.44
C LEU A 289 3.83 -19.57 -7.88
N ALA A 290 4.86 -20.25 -8.42
CA ALA A 290 5.16 -20.19 -9.84
C ALA A 290 4.13 -20.95 -10.70
N ASP A 291 3.38 -21.90 -10.10
CA ASP A 291 2.35 -22.65 -10.79
C ASP A 291 1.06 -21.81 -10.91
N PRO A 292 0.58 -21.51 -12.14
CA PRO A 292 -0.67 -20.78 -12.33
C PRO A 292 -1.90 -21.45 -11.73
N THR A 293 -1.88 -22.78 -11.53
CA THR A 293 -3.00 -23.51 -10.89
C THR A 293 -3.08 -23.22 -9.39
N VAL A 294 -1.98 -22.81 -8.76
CA VAL A 294 -1.91 -22.41 -7.35
C VAL A 294 -2.09 -20.89 -7.22
N SER A 295 -1.33 -20.11 -7.98
CA SER A 295 -1.32 -18.64 -7.88
C SER A 295 -2.56 -17.99 -8.47
N GLY A 296 -3.14 -18.55 -9.54
CA GLY A 296 -4.29 -17.96 -10.23
C GLY A 296 -5.54 -17.84 -9.35
N PRO A 297 -6.03 -18.90 -8.69
CA PRO A 297 -7.17 -18.81 -7.77
C PRO A 297 -6.91 -17.82 -6.60
N ARG A 298 -5.68 -17.75 -6.09
CA ARG A 298 -5.31 -16.81 -5.02
C ARG A 298 -5.35 -15.36 -5.50
N HIS A 299 -4.85 -15.10 -6.71
CA HIS A 299 -4.95 -13.77 -7.32
C HIS A 299 -6.41 -13.35 -7.55
N LEU A 300 -7.28 -14.26 -8.01
CA LEU A 300 -8.70 -13.98 -8.17
C LEU A 300 -9.36 -13.66 -6.82
N ALA A 301 -9.08 -14.45 -5.79
CA ALA A 301 -9.59 -14.20 -4.45
C ALA A 301 -9.13 -12.83 -3.91
N ALA A 302 -7.85 -12.51 -4.07
CA ALA A 302 -7.29 -11.22 -3.65
C ALA A 302 -7.88 -10.04 -4.44
N THR A 303 -8.03 -10.17 -5.77
CA THR A 303 -8.71 -9.17 -6.62
C THR A 303 -10.16 -8.97 -6.16
N THR A 304 -10.87 -10.06 -5.84
CA THR A 304 -12.26 -9.99 -5.31
C THR A 304 -12.31 -9.15 -4.04
N LEU A 305 -11.46 -9.43 -3.04
CA LEU A 305 -11.43 -8.66 -1.79
C LEU A 305 -11.15 -7.17 -2.03
N TRP A 306 -10.15 -6.85 -2.86
CA TRP A 306 -9.83 -5.45 -3.18
C TRP A 306 -10.98 -4.74 -3.89
N VAL A 307 -11.61 -5.37 -4.88
CA VAL A 307 -12.75 -4.78 -5.60
C VAL A 307 -13.93 -4.51 -4.64
N TRP A 308 -14.18 -5.41 -3.70
CA TRP A 308 -15.23 -5.22 -2.70
C TRP A 308 -14.89 -4.11 -1.72
N VAL A 309 -13.65 -4.03 -1.22
CA VAL A 309 -13.17 -2.93 -0.37
C VAL A 309 -13.29 -1.59 -1.10
N CYS A 310 -12.85 -1.51 -2.37
CA CYS A 310 -12.97 -0.30 -3.18
C CYS A 310 -14.44 0.08 -3.42
N THR A 311 -15.33 -0.91 -3.65
CA THR A 311 -16.77 -0.66 -3.82
C THR A 311 -17.38 -0.05 -2.58
N ARG A 312 -17.11 -0.61 -1.40
CA ARG A 312 -17.59 -0.08 -0.11
C ARG A 312 -17.17 1.38 0.10
N THR A 313 -15.93 1.71 -0.28
CA THR A 313 -15.36 3.05 -0.08
C THR A 313 -15.85 4.06 -1.10
N LEU A 314 -15.90 3.69 -2.37
CA LEU A 314 -16.09 4.65 -3.46
C LEU A 314 -17.57 4.80 -3.86
N LEU A 315 -18.34 3.71 -3.83
CA LEU A 315 -19.70 3.71 -4.38
C LEU A 315 -20.63 4.76 -3.78
N PRO A 316 -20.67 5.01 -2.45
CA PRO A 316 -21.52 6.07 -1.90
C PRO A 316 -21.23 7.44 -2.50
N GLY A 317 -19.94 7.78 -2.67
CA GLY A 317 -19.51 9.03 -3.31
C GLY A 317 -19.89 9.11 -4.79
N VAL A 318 -19.73 8.02 -5.51
CA VAL A 318 -20.08 7.91 -6.94
C VAL A 318 -21.55 8.25 -7.18
N VAL A 319 -22.45 7.75 -6.35
CA VAL A 319 -23.90 7.98 -6.51
C VAL A 319 -24.41 9.23 -5.76
N GLY A 320 -23.52 10.08 -5.24
CA GLY A 320 -23.89 11.33 -4.55
C GLY A 320 -24.57 11.14 -3.19
N ARG A 321 -24.36 10.00 -2.52
CA ARG A 321 -24.90 9.70 -1.18
C ARG A 321 -23.93 10.01 -0.03
N GLY A 322 -23.00 10.94 -0.26
CA GLY A 322 -21.95 11.30 0.69
C GLY A 322 -20.70 10.43 0.52
N ALA A 323 -19.69 10.67 1.33
CA ALA A 323 -18.48 9.85 1.32
C ALA A 323 -18.78 8.49 1.96
N GLY A 324 -18.23 7.43 1.37
CA GLY A 324 -18.17 6.12 2.04
C GLY A 324 -17.26 6.17 3.27
N PRO A 325 -17.16 5.09 4.04
CA PRO A 325 -16.34 5.06 5.25
C PRO A 325 -14.88 5.41 4.92
N ASP A 326 -14.24 6.15 5.81
CA ASP A 326 -12.81 6.42 5.71
C ASP A 326 -12.03 5.13 5.87
N GLN A 327 -11.16 4.88 4.90
CA GLN A 327 -10.29 3.71 4.89
C GLN A 327 -8.83 4.15 4.72
N VAL A 328 -7.93 3.35 5.27
CA VAL A 328 -6.50 3.61 5.22
C VAL A 328 -5.90 3.16 3.88
N VAL A 329 -6.56 2.18 3.24
CA VAL A 329 -5.97 1.43 2.11
C VAL A 329 -6.52 1.80 0.74
N VAL A 330 -7.55 2.66 0.66
CA VAL A 330 -8.17 3.07 -0.61
C VAL A 330 -8.14 4.58 -0.75
N GLY A 331 -7.39 5.07 -1.73
CA GLY A 331 -7.39 6.48 -2.14
C GLY A 331 -8.69 6.86 -2.86
N ARG A 332 -9.17 8.07 -2.64
CA ARG A 332 -10.39 8.57 -3.28
C ARG A 332 -10.02 9.41 -4.51
N PRO A 333 -10.33 8.94 -5.72
CA PRO A 333 -10.13 9.76 -6.90
C PRO A 333 -11.03 10.99 -6.83
N THR A 334 -10.47 12.15 -7.16
CA THR A 334 -11.21 13.42 -7.21
C THR A 334 -12.08 13.53 -8.44
N GLU A 335 -11.70 12.80 -9.50
CA GLU A 335 -12.39 12.78 -10.78
C GLU A 335 -12.60 11.33 -11.23
N ARG A 336 -13.64 11.10 -12.06
CA ARG A 336 -13.92 9.80 -12.70
C ARG A 336 -13.98 8.60 -11.75
N ALA A 337 -14.44 8.82 -10.51
CA ALA A 337 -14.51 7.75 -9.51
C ALA A 337 -15.35 6.55 -9.98
N ALA A 338 -16.43 6.80 -10.75
CA ALA A 338 -17.25 5.75 -11.35
C ALA A 338 -16.46 4.93 -12.38
N ALA A 339 -15.68 5.59 -13.26
CA ALA A 339 -14.86 4.90 -14.26
C ALA A 339 -13.73 4.08 -13.59
N VAL A 340 -13.12 4.60 -12.51
CA VAL A 340 -12.13 3.87 -11.71
C VAL A 340 -12.78 2.63 -11.11
N LEU A 341 -13.92 2.76 -10.44
CA LEU A 341 -14.62 1.62 -9.84
C LEU A 341 -15.04 0.59 -10.90
N ALA A 342 -15.58 1.05 -12.04
CA ALA A 342 -15.92 0.16 -13.15
C ALA A 342 -14.69 -0.57 -13.70
N SER A 343 -13.52 0.08 -13.75
CA SER A 343 -12.27 -0.57 -14.19
C SER A 343 -11.86 -1.72 -13.28
N TYR A 344 -12.07 -1.60 -11.95
CA TYR A 344 -11.80 -2.65 -10.98
C TYR A 344 -12.75 -3.85 -11.16
N TRP A 345 -14.04 -3.60 -11.40
CA TRP A 345 -15.01 -4.66 -11.69
C TRP A 345 -14.72 -5.36 -13.02
N ARG A 346 -14.32 -4.61 -14.08
CA ARG A 346 -13.86 -5.20 -15.35
C ARG A 346 -12.62 -6.07 -15.16
N ARG A 347 -11.70 -5.67 -14.27
CA ARG A 347 -10.53 -6.47 -13.93
C ARG A 347 -10.92 -7.77 -13.22
N LEU A 348 -11.81 -7.70 -12.23
CA LEU A 348 -12.33 -8.89 -11.54
C LEU A 348 -12.98 -9.86 -12.53
N ARG A 349 -13.82 -9.36 -13.45
CA ARG A 349 -14.40 -10.16 -14.52
C ARG A 349 -13.34 -10.87 -15.37
N THR A 350 -12.33 -10.12 -15.81
CA THR A 350 -11.24 -10.68 -16.62
C THR A 350 -10.45 -11.76 -15.89
N ASP A 351 -10.16 -11.55 -14.62
CA ASP A 351 -9.45 -12.54 -13.79
C ASP A 351 -10.32 -13.79 -13.55
N ALA A 352 -11.64 -13.62 -13.38
CA ALA A 352 -12.59 -14.73 -13.25
C ALA A 352 -12.69 -15.55 -14.54
N ASP A 353 -12.80 -14.90 -15.69
CA ASP A 353 -12.81 -15.57 -17.01
C ASP A 353 -11.54 -16.42 -17.22
N ARG A 354 -10.37 -15.87 -16.86
CA ARG A 354 -9.08 -16.58 -16.96
C ARG A 354 -9.01 -17.82 -16.05
N GLN A 355 -9.70 -17.79 -14.92
CA GLN A 355 -9.76 -18.90 -13.97
C GLN A 355 -10.96 -19.83 -14.21
N HIS A 356 -11.78 -19.57 -15.25
CA HIS A 356 -13.02 -20.32 -15.54
C HIS A 356 -13.98 -20.35 -14.35
N VAL A 357 -14.13 -19.21 -13.65
CA VAL A 357 -15.03 -19.04 -12.50
C VAL A 357 -16.18 -18.12 -12.89
N ASP A 358 -17.36 -18.67 -13.13
CA ASP A 358 -18.52 -17.92 -13.60
C ASP A 358 -19.20 -17.07 -12.51
N ALA A 359 -19.04 -17.45 -11.23
CA ALA A 359 -19.79 -16.87 -10.13
C ALA A 359 -19.69 -15.32 -10.02
N PRO A 360 -18.52 -14.65 -10.17
CA PRO A 360 -18.44 -13.19 -10.10
C PRO A 360 -18.74 -12.49 -11.43
N VAL A 361 -18.75 -13.19 -12.57
CA VAL A 361 -18.82 -12.60 -13.91
C VAL A 361 -20.12 -11.81 -14.11
N GLY A 362 -21.28 -12.45 -13.87
CA GLY A 362 -22.56 -11.79 -14.03
C GLY A 362 -22.77 -10.59 -13.09
N LEU A 363 -22.26 -10.65 -11.87
CA LEU A 363 -22.29 -9.52 -10.95
C LEU A 363 -21.40 -8.37 -11.44
N ALA A 364 -20.21 -8.69 -11.94
CA ALA A 364 -19.28 -7.67 -12.47
C ALA A 364 -19.88 -6.94 -13.67
N ASP A 365 -20.49 -7.68 -14.62
CA ASP A 365 -21.16 -7.10 -15.78
C ASP A 365 -22.33 -6.20 -15.35
N ALA A 366 -23.16 -6.64 -14.41
CA ALA A 366 -24.28 -5.86 -13.88
C ALA A 366 -23.83 -4.57 -13.17
N VAL A 367 -22.77 -4.62 -12.36
CA VAL A 367 -22.24 -3.44 -11.68
C VAL A 367 -21.61 -2.46 -12.67
N VAL A 368 -20.84 -2.95 -13.66
CA VAL A 368 -20.25 -2.10 -14.71
C VAL A 368 -21.36 -1.36 -15.48
N ALA A 369 -22.42 -2.06 -15.92
CA ALA A 369 -23.56 -1.44 -16.59
C ALA A 369 -24.30 -0.43 -15.71
N ALA A 370 -24.48 -0.73 -14.43
CA ALA A 370 -25.15 0.17 -13.47
C ALA A 370 -24.33 1.43 -13.13
N LEU A 371 -23.02 1.42 -13.39
CA LEU A 371 -22.15 2.58 -13.20
C LEU A 371 -22.12 3.53 -14.43
N GLU A 372 -22.62 3.10 -15.61
CA GLU A 372 -22.65 3.95 -16.83
C GLU A 372 -23.31 5.31 -16.62
N PRO A 373 -24.51 5.43 -15.98
CA PRO A 373 -25.14 6.72 -15.73
C PRO A 373 -24.32 7.70 -14.89
N TYR A 374 -23.29 7.19 -14.21
CA TYR A 374 -22.39 7.97 -13.35
C TYR A 374 -21.01 8.21 -14.00
N GLY A 375 -20.85 7.88 -15.28
CA GLY A 375 -19.59 7.98 -16.00
C GLY A 375 -18.69 6.74 -15.91
N GLY A 376 -19.26 5.58 -15.57
CA GLY A 376 -18.53 4.30 -15.48
C GLY A 376 -18.00 3.78 -16.82
N ASP A 377 -18.54 4.29 -17.94
CA ASP A 377 -18.11 4.00 -19.33
C ASP A 377 -17.06 4.98 -19.86
N GLU A 378 -16.80 6.09 -19.13
CA GLU A 378 -15.77 7.05 -19.53
C GLU A 378 -14.38 6.38 -19.57
N PRO A 379 -13.61 6.59 -20.66
CA PRO A 379 -12.28 6.04 -20.75
C PRO A 379 -11.35 6.70 -19.73
N LEU A 380 -10.66 5.88 -18.94
CA LEU A 380 -9.58 6.38 -18.11
C LEU A 380 -8.36 6.70 -18.98
N PRO A 381 -7.71 7.87 -18.79
CA PRO A 381 -6.49 8.18 -19.51
C PRO A 381 -5.35 7.24 -19.08
N PRO A 382 -4.38 6.99 -19.94
CA PRO A 382 -3.13 6.40 -19.50
C PRO A 382 -2.41 7.35 -18.53
N PHE A 383 -1.53 6.80 -17.68
CA PHE A 383 -0.60 7.65 -16.93
C PHE A 383 0.19 8.54 -17.90
N PRO A 384 0.55 9.79 -17.53
CA PRO A 384 1.20 10.76 -18.43
C PRO A 384 2.42 10.21 -19.17
N ALA A 385 3.27 9.41 -18.51
CA ALA A 385 4.42 8.77 -19.13
C ALA A 385 4.08 7.90 -20.35
N PHE A 386 2.87 7.36 -20.43
CA PHE A 386 2.42 6.48 -21.50
C PHE A 386 1.48 7.16 -22.52
N SER A 387 1.14 8.43 -22.31
CA SER A 387 0.17 9.15 -23.15
C SER A 387 0.63 9.28 -24.61
N ARG A 388 1.95 9.36 -24.86
CA ARG A 388 2.50 9.49 -26.22
C ARG A 388 2.56 8.17 -26.99
N CYS A 389 2.43 7.01 -26.31
CA CYS A 389 2.44 5.71 -26.98
C CYS A 389 1.10 5.40 -27.68
N THR A 390 0.00 6.07 -27.26
CA THR A 390 -1.33 5.86 -27.84
C THR A 390 -1.57 6.66 -29.14
N SER A 391 -0.64 7.54 -29.53
CA SER A 391 -0.78 8.45 -30.68
C SER A 391 -0.08 7.97 -31.97
N ARG A 392 0.37 6.71 -32.06
CA ARG A 392 0.78 6.11 -33.34
C ARG A 392 -0.35 5.25 -33.89
N PRO A 393 -0.90 5.62 -35.07
CA PRO A 393 -1.89 4.82 -35.79
C PRO A 393 -1.31 3.48 -36.25
#